data_4c082bc2933020db1644f9e657099314
#
_entry.id   4c082bc2933020db1644f9e657099314
#
_cell.length_a   1.000
_cell.length_b   1.000
_cell.length_c   1.000
_cell.angle_alpha   90.00
_cell.angle_beta   90.00
_cell.angle_gamma   90.00
#
_symmetry.space_group_name_H-M   'P 1'
#
loop_
_entity.id
_entity.type
_entity.pdbx_description
1 polymer ?
#
loop_
_entity_poly.entity_id
_entity_poly.type
_entity_poly.pdbx_seq_one_letter_code
_entity_poly.pdbx_strand_id
1 'polypeptide(L)'
;MRSRVGDVDESVSTDEPSGLRSDQDVALRRALLYVILPLWFVPGIADWVWHRQTKIERTAGTFESLTHLLMKTSVGIPIILTLFFDINALVITSMMLGSVVHEGISFLDVQYADGRREVSPIEQHTHSLLEMMPFMATLVVVCLEPRQFASIFRLGSERPRWKLEAKRPAISLQYRVGLLCAVALFVIAPYTEEFVRCLRIDDTLKPHRTPES
;
A
#
# COMPACT_ATOMS: atom_id res chain seq x y z
N MET A 1 59.64 -31.27 -18.90
CA MET A 1 58.55 -31.83 -18.11
C MET A 1 57.73 -30.60 -17.62
N ARG A 2 56.73 -30.15 -18.39
CA ARG A 2 55.85 -29.01 -18.04
C ARG A 2 54.49 -29.59 -17.69
N SER A 3 54.09 -29.49 -16.42
CA SER A 3 52.76 -29.83 -15.93
C SER A 3 51.78 -28.72 -16.36
N ARG A 4 50.74 -29.11 -17.11
CA ARG A 4 49.57 -28.28 -17.34
C ARG A 4 48.74 -28.26 -16.07
N VAL A 5 48.56 -27.07 -15.50
CA VAL A 5 47.51 -26.78 -14.52
C VAL A 5 46.25 -26.63 -15.31
N GLY A 6 45.27 -27.48 -15.04
CA GLY A 6 43.95 -27.44 -15.67
C GLY A 6 43.17 -26.24 -15.12
N ASP A 7 42.72 -25.38 -16.06
CA ASP A 7 41.69 -24.37 -15.79
C ASP A 7 40.38 -25.12 -15.49
N VAL A 8 39.94 -25.01 -14.23
CA VAL A 8 38.59 -25.40 -13.84
C VAL A 8 37.70 -24.21 -14.18
N ASP A 9 37.04 -24.32 -15.34
CA ASP A 9 35.96 -23.40 -15.76
C ASP A 9 34.75 -23.65 -14.85
N GLU A 10 34.66 -22.91 -13.75
CA GLU A 10 33.51 -22.85 -12.89
C GLU A 10 32.48 -21.89 -13.49
N SER A 11 31.91 -22.25 -14.65
CA SER A 11 30.69 -21.65 -15.12
C SER A 11 29.52 -22.24 -14.30
N VAL A 12 29.26 -21.64 -13.14
CA VAL A 12 28.01 -21.85 -12.42
C VAL A 12 26.89 -21.29 -13.30
N SER A 13 26.27 -22.18 -14.08
CA SER A 13 25.05 -21.84 -14.82
C SER A 13 23.93 -21.61 -13.83
N THR A 14 23.58 -20.35 -13.62
CA THR A 14 22.41 -19.91 -12.84
C THR A 14 21.11 -20.01 -13.67
N ASP A 15 21.00 -21.01 -14.52
CA ASP A 15 19.76 -21.32 -15.24
C ASP A 15 18.82 -22.05 -14.29
N GLU A 16 18.06 -21.31 -13.47
CA GLU A 16 16.88 -21.85 -12.83
C GLU A 16 15.92 -22.42 -13.90
N PRO A 17 15.39 -23.64 -13.72
CA PRO A 17 14.47 -24.23 -14.68
C PRO A 17 13.27 -23.29 -14.84
N SER A 18 12.96 -22.92 -16.08
CA SER A 18 11.88 -21.97 -16.44
C SER A 18 10.51 -22.32 -15.82
N GLY A 19 10.29 -23.58 -15.48
CA GLY A 19 9.10 -24.07 -14.79
C GLY A 19 8.99 -23.61 -13.33
N LEU A 20 10.08 -23.65 -12.56
CA LEU A 20 10.08 -23.24 -11.14
C LEU A 20 9.77 -21.75 -10.99
N ARG A 21 10.29 -20.90 -11.88
CA ARG A 21 10.00 -19.46 -11.87
C ARG A 21 8.54 -19.17 -12.18
N SER A 22 7.95 -19.90 -13.14
CA SER A 22 6.52 -19.79 -13.46
C SER A 22 5.63 -20.11 -12.25
N ASP A 23 5.96 -21.16 -11.49
CA ASP A 23 5.19 -21.58 -10.32
C ASP A 23 5.32 -20.58 -9.17
N GLN A 24 6.51 -20.00 -8.96
CA GLN A 24 6.75 -18.94 -7.98
C GLN A 24 5.97 -17.67 -8.32
N ASP A 25 5.96 -17.24 -9.59
CA ASP A 25 5.19 -16.06 -10.03
C ASP A 25 3.69 -16.27 -9.80
N VAL A 26 3.18 -17.46 -10.07
CA VAL A 26 1.78 -17.81 -9.80
C VAL A 26 1.48 -17.76 -8.31
N ALA A 27 2.36 -18.31 -7.46
CA ALA A 27 2.20 -18.29 -6.01
C ALA A 27 2.22 -16.86 -5.45
N LEU A 28 3.17 -16.02 -5.90
CA LEU A 28 3.27 -14.62 -5.49
C LEU A 28 2.04 -13.79 -5.90
N ARG A 29 1.55 -13.98 -7.14
CA ARG A 29 0.33 -13.33 -7.60
C ARG A 29 -0.89 -13.75 -6.78
N ARG A 30 -1.02 -15.03 -6.46
CA ARG A 30 -2.10 -15.54 -5.60
C ARG A 30 -1.98 -15.00 -4.18
N ALA A 31 -0.80 -14.99 -3.60
CA ALA A 31 -0.56 -14.42 -2.28
C ALA A 31 -0.95 -12.93 -2.23
N LEU A 32 -0.54 -12.14 -3.23
CA LEU A 32 -0.91 -10.72 -3.30
C LEU A 32 -2.42 -10.53 -3.40
N LEU A 33 -3.07 -11.21 -4.37
CA LEU A 33 -4.48 -10.97 -4.68
C LEU A 33 -5.44 -11.58 -3.66
N TYR A 34 -5.15 -12.79 -3.14
CA TYR A 34 -6.09 -13.54 -2.31
C TYR A 34 -5.74 -13.60 -0.83
N VAL A 35 -4.54 -13.13 -0.44
CA VAL A 35 -4.13 -13.08 0.97
C VAL A 35 -3.84 -11.64 1.39
N ILE A 36 -2.84 -10.97 0.81
CA ILE A 36 -2.37 -9.66 1.27
C ILE A 36 -3.47 -8.60 1.11
N LEU A 37 -4.05 -8.45 -0.08
CA LEU A 37 -5.08 -7.45 -0.33
C LEU A 37 -6.35 -7.67 0.50
N PRO A 38 -6.92 -8.90 0.61
CA PRO A 38 -8.07 -9.11 1.50
C PRO A 38 -7.75 -8.96 2.99
N LEU A 39 -6.57 -9.43 3.42
CA LEU A 39 -6.15 -9.31 4.82
C LEU A 39 -6.03 -7.84 5.25
N TRP A 40 -5.69 -6.94 4.35
CA TRP A 40 -5.55 -5.51 4.64
C TRP A 40 -6.85 -4.84 5.09
N PHE A 41 -8.02 -5.36 4.68
CA PHE A 41 -9.30 -4.83 5.14
C PHE A 41 -9.51 -5.05 6.65
N VAL A 42 -8.95 -6.11 7.23
CA VAL A 42 -9.14 -6.45 8.65
C VAL A 42 -8.60 -5.35 9.57
N PRO A 43 -7.31 -4.97 9.50
CA PRO A 43 -6.82 -3.88 10.33
C PRO A 43 -7.45 -2.52 9.95
N GLY A 44 -7.81 -2.29 8.68
CA GLY A 44 -8.48 -1.06 8.28
C GLY A 44 -9.85 -0.88 8.92
N ILE A 45 -10.66 -1.94 9.00
CA ILE A 45 -11.96 -1.91 9.69
C ILE A 45 -11.76 -1.80 11.21
N ALA A 46 -10.80 -2.52 11.77
CA ALA A 46 -10.50 -2.47 13.20
C ALA A 46 -10.11 -1.05 13.63
N ASP A 47 -9.28 -0.39 12.86
CA ASP A 47 -8.85 0.99 13.06
C ASP A 47 -10.04 1.96 13.12
N TRP A 48 -10.91 1.92 12.12
CA TRP A 48 -12.13 2.73 12.11
C TRP A 48 -13.07 2.43 13.29
N VAL A 49 -13.20 1.17 13.72
CA VAL A 49 -13.99 0.78 14.91
C VAL A 49 -13.40 1.40 16.18
N TRP A 50 -12.08 1.36 16.33
CA TRP A 50 -11.38 1.98 17.47
C TRP A 50 -11.59 3.49 17.50
N HIS A 51 -11.48 4.18 16.36
CA HIS A 51 -11.72 5.62 16.25
C HIS A 51 -13.16 6.00 16.63
N ARG A 52 -14.12 5.15 16.33
CA ARG A 52 -15.50 5.36 16.82
C ARG A 52 -15.63 5.17 18.34
N GLN A 53 -14.96 4.19 18.90
CA GLN A 53 -15.02 3.93 20.36
C GLN A 53 -14.30 5.02 21.16
N THR A 54 -13.16 5.48 20.68
CA THR A 54 -12.36 6.55 21.31
C THR A 54 -12.88 7.95 21.02
N LYS A 55 -13.94 8.07 20.20
CA LYS A 55 -14.57 9.35 19.80
C LYS A 55 -13.56 10.33 19.23
N ILE A 56 -12.82 9.88 18.20
CA ILE A 56 -11.79 10.65 17.51
C ILE A 56 -12.25 12.08 17.18
N GLU A 57 -13.51 12.26 16.82
CA GLU A 57 -14.13 13.56 16.52
C GLU A 57 -14.11 14.58 17.67
N ARG A 58 -13.89 14.12 18.92
CA ARG A 58 -13.81 14.96 20.12
C ARG A 58 -12.40 15.10 20.68
N THR A 59 -11.45 14.35 20.17
CA THR A 59 -10.07 14.31 20.65
C THR A 59 -9.10 14.87 19.61
N ALA A 60 -8.68 14.10 18.63
CA ALA A 60 -7.75 14.53 17.60
C ALA A 60 -8.44 15.19 16.39
N GLY A 61 -9.72 14.89 16.15
CA GLY A 61 -10.60 15.63 15.25
C GLY A 61 -10.27 15.49 13.76
N THR A 62 -10.58 16.56 13.02
CA THR A 62 -10.54 16.59 11.56
C THR A 62 -9.15 16.36 10.98
N PHE A 63 -8.10 16.79 11.69
CA PHE A 63 -6.73 16.65 11.17
C PHE A 63 -6.30 15.17 11.11
N GLU A 64 -6.47 14.40 12.18
CA GLU A 64 -6.14 12.98 12.23
C GLU A 64 -6.98 12.19 11.21
N SER A 65 -8.28 12.48 11.10
CA SER A 65 -9.14 11.85 10.08
C SER A 65 -8.74 12.21 8.64
N LEU A 66 -8.21 13.42 8.39
CA LEU A 66 -7.66 13.79 7.08
C LEU A 66 -6.38 13.03 6.77
N THR A 67 -5.47 12.87 7.74
CA THR A 67 -4.24 12.07 7.54
C THR A 67 -4.58 10.63 7.20
N HIS A 68 -5.61 10.04 7.79
CA HIS A 68 -6.10 8.71 7.42
C HIS A 68 -6.57 8.64 5.96
N LEU A 69 -7.34 9.61 5.48
CA LEU A 69 -7.74 9.65 4.07
C LEU A 69 -6.55 9.78 3.12
N LEU A 70 -5.57 10.61 3.47
CA LEU A 70 -4.35 10.78 2.69
C LEU A 70 -3.51 9.50 2.66
N MET A 71 -3.37 8.80 3.80
CA MET A 71 -2.70 7.51 3.87
C MET A 71 -3.39 6.46 2.98
N LYS A 72 -4.73 6.33 3.04
CA LYS A 72 -5.46 5.40 2.18
C LYS A 72 -5.33 5.75 0.69
N THR A 73 -5.30 7.04 0.35
CA THR A 73 -5.14 7.50 -1.03
C THR A 73 -3.75 7.23 -1.57
N SER A 74 -2.69 7.48 -0.76
CA SER A 74 -1.29 7.31 -1.18
C SER A 74 -0.97 5.88 -1.60
N VAL A 75 -1.60 4.88 -0.99
CA VAL A 75 -1.41 3.45 -1.32
C VAL A 75 -2.52 2.90 -2.23
N GLY A 76 -3.73 3.45 -2.16
CA GLY A 76 -4.88 3.01 -2.95
C GLY A 76 -4.67 3.26 -4.45
N ILE A 77 -4.14 4.43 -4.83
CA ILE A 77 -3.85 4.75 -6.24
C ILE A 77 -2.85 3.75 -6.85
N PRO A 78 -1.66 3.49 -6.27
CA PRO A 78 -0.74 2.49 -6.79
C PRO A 78 -1.34 1.07 -6.88
N ILE A 79 -2.16 0.66 -5.91
CA ILE A 79 -2.83 -0.64 -5.95
C ILE A 79 -3.78 -0.72 -7.15
N ILE A 80 -4.57 0.32 -7.41
CA ILE A 80 -5.45 0.38 -8.58
C ILE A 80 -4.62 0.26 -9.86
N LEU A 81 -3.47 0.93 -9.95
CA LEU A 81 -2.59 0.80 -11.11
C LEU A 81 -2.15 -0.66 -11.31
N THR A 82 -1.80 -1.38 -10.25
CA THR A 82 -1.41 -2.81 -10.37
C THR A 82 -2.54 -3.73 -10.81
N LEU A 83 -3.80 -3.36 -10.60
CA LEU A 83 -4.96 -4.16 -11.01
C LEU A 83 -5.26 -4.04 -12.50
N PHE A 84 -5.05 -2.87 -13.07
CA PHE A 84 -5.47 -2.56 -14.44
C PHE A 84 -4.32 -2.52 -15.44
N PHE A 85 -3.11 -2.22 -14.99
CA PHE A 85 -1.95 -2.04 -15.85
C PHE A 85 -0.86 -3.08 -15.59
N ASP A 86 -0.03 -3.32 -16.60
CA ASP A 86 1.14 -4.18 -16.48
C ASP A 86 2.12 -3.60 -15.47
N ILE A 87 2.69 -4.49 -14.66
CA ILE A 87 3.71 -4.10 -13.69
C ILE A 87 4.98 -3.73 -14.46
N ASN A 88 5.39 -2.49 -14.32
CA ASN A 88 6.55 -1.91 -14.98
C ASN A 88 7.24 -0.88 -14.07
N ALA A 89 8.28 -0.22 -14.53
CA ALA A 89 9.03 0.77 -13.75
C ALA A 89 8.13 1.88 -13.18
N LEU A 90 7.13 2.36 -13.95
CA LEU A 90 6.21 3.39 -13.48
C LEU A 90 5.33 2.90 -12.32
N VAL A 91 4.74 1.71 -12.47
CA VAL A 91 3.86 1.12 -11.45
C VAL A 91 4.67 0.80 -10.19
N ILE A 92 5.86 0.19 -10.30
CA ILE A 92 6.75 -0.08 -9.17
C ILE A 92 7.14 1.21 -8.46
N THR A 93 7.57 2.24 -9.20
CA THR A 93 7.94 3.54 -8.62
C THR A 93 6.76 4.19 -7.92
N SER A 94 5.54 4.11 -8.49
CA SER A 94 4.35 4.64 -7.84
C SER A 94 4.01 3.93 -6.52
N MET A 95 4.22 2.61 -6.44
CA MET A 95 4.04 1.84 -5.20
C MET A 95 5.10 2.21 -4.14
N MET A 96 6.36 2.30 -4.55
CA MET A 96 7.45 2.71 -3.65
C MET A 96 7.20 4.12 -3.09
N LEU A 97 6.86 5.07 -3.97
CA LEU A 97 6.55 6.44 -3.56
C LEU A 97 5.31 6.49 -2.67
N GLY A 98 4.26 5.76 -3.03
CA GLY A 98 3.04 5.66 -2.23
C GLY A 98 3.31 5.10 -0.83
N SER A 99 4.17 4.07 -0.71
CA SER A 99 4.57 3.52 0.59
C SER A 99 5.38 4.52 1.43
N VAL A 100 6.32 5.24 0.81
CA VAL A 100 7.11 6.27 1.52
C VAL A 100 6.24 7.44 1.97
N VAL A 101 5.32 7.90 1.13
CA VAL A 101 4.37 8.97 1.47
C VAL A 101 3.43 8.50 2.58
N HIS A 102 2.92 7.27 2.50
CA HIS A 102 2.10 6.67 3.55
C HIS A 102 2.81 6.70 4.91
N GLU A 103 4.05 6.23 4.96
CA GLU A 103 4.85 6.19 6.17
C GLU A 103 5.13 7.59 6.74
N GLY A 104 5.46 8.55 5.87
CA GLY A 104 5.66 9.94 6.28
C GLY A 104 4.39 10.56 6.89
N ILE A 105 3.22 10.27 6.32
CA ILE A 105 1.93 10.74 6.86
C ILE A 105 1.61 10.02 8.17
N SER A 106 1.84 8.70 8.26
CA SER A 106 1.65 7.91 9.48
C SER A 106 2.50 8.44 10.64
N PHE A 107 3.76 8.78 10.38
CA PHE A 107 4.63 9.39 11.37
C PHE A 107 4.07 10.75 11.89
N LEU A 108 3.58 11.60 11.00
CA LEU A 108 2.95 12.87 11.37
C LEU A 108 1.66 12.65 12.15
N ASP A 109 0.87 11.66 11.79
CA ASP A 109 -0.37 11.28 12.45
C ASP A 109 -0.14 10.85 13.88
N VAL A 110 0.80 9.92 14.11
CA VAL A 110 1.19 9.47 15.45
C VAL A 110 1.69 10.63 16.31
N GLN A 111 2.57 11.49 15.76
CA GLN A 111 3.04 12.67 16.49
C GLN A 111 1.90 13.64 16.84
N TYR A 112 0.92 13.78 15.96
CA TYR A 112 -0.22 14.66 16.22
C TYR A 112 -1.17 14.07 17.27
N ALA A 113 -1.41 12.77 17.25
CA ALA A 113 -2.27 12.06 18.20
C ALA A 113 -1.65 12.00 19.61
N ASP A 114 -0.30 11.94 19.69
CA ASP A 114 0.43 11.90 20.95
C ASP A 114 0.08 13.12 21.83
N GLY A 115 -0.31 12.87 23.08
CA GLY A 115 -0.75 13.88 24.02
C GLY A 115 -2.17 14.44 23.80
N ARG A 116 -2.88 14.08 22.71
CA ARG A 116 -4.29 14.47 22.49
C ARG A 116 -5.27 13.39 22.88
N ARG A 117 -4.87 12.15 22.71
CA ARG A 117 -5.65 10.98 23.11
C ARG A 117 -4.74 9.83 23.53
N GLU A 118 -5.29 8.92 24.27
CA GLU A 118 -4.62 7.67 24.62
C GLU A 118 -4.81 6.66 23.49
N VAL A 119 -3.69 6.10 23.00
CA VAL A 119 -3.69 5.06 21.97
C VAL A 119 -3.50 3.71 22.65
N SER A 120 -4.50 2.83 22.54
CA SER A 120 -4.45 1.52 23.18
C SER A 120 -3.41 0.60 22.55
N PRO A 121 -2.85 -0.41 23.27
CA PRO A 121 -1.91 -1.37 22.68
C PRO A 121 -2.48 -2.12 21.47
N ILE A 122 -3.77 -2.42 21.46
CA ILE A 122 -4.42 -3.08 20.32
C ILE A 122 -4.47 -2.15 19.10
N GLU A 123 -4.75 -0.88 19.31
CA GLU A 123 -4.74 0.14 18.26
C GLU A 123 -3.33 0.30 17.67
N GLN A 124 -2.29 0.35 18.51
CA GLN A 124 -0.90 0.36 18.06
C GLN A 124 -0.55 -0.85 17.18
N HIS A 125 -1.00 -2.05 17.54
CA HIS A 125 -0.82 -3.25 16.72
C HIS A 125 -1.57 -3.15 15.38
N THR A 126 -2.77 -2.58 15.40
CA THR A 126 -3.56 -2.34 14.17
C THR A 126 -2.84 -1.38 13.24
N HIS A 127 -2.31 -0.28 13.76
CA HIS A 127 -1.50 0.69 13.00
C HIS A 127 -0.24 0.02 12.44
N SER A 128 0.52 -0.73 13.24
CA SER A 128 1.71 -1.44 12.76
C SER A 128 1.41 -2.40 11.61
N LEU A 129 0.26 -3.10 11.63
CA LEU A 129 -0.17 -3.92 10.52
C LEU A 129 -0.49 -3.07 9.27
N LEU A 130 -1.19 -1.93 9.45
CA LEU A 130 -1.52 -1.04 8.34
C LEU A 130 -0.27 -0.44 7.69
N GLU A 131 0.75 -0.08 8.47
CA GLU A 131 2.04 0.45 8.01
C GLU A 131 2.84 -0.60 7.23
N MET A 132 2.83 -1.85 7.66
CA MET A 132 3.58 -2.92 6.99
C MET A 132 2.98 -3.38 5.65
N MET A 133 1.65 -3.28 5.46
CA MET A 133 0.97 -3.80 4.27
C MET A 133 1.42 -3.17 2.95
N PRO A 134 1.63 -1.84 2.82
CA PRO A 134 2.15 -1.24 1.59
C PRO A 134 3.52 -1.78 1.20
N PHE A 135 4.42 -1.96 2.16
CA PHE A 135 5.76 -2.50 1.92
C PHE A 135 5.71 -3.97 1.51
N MET A 136 4.88 -4.78 2.15
CA MET A 136 4.68 -6.19 1.77
C MET A 136 4.14 -6.31 0.34
N ALA A 137 3.12 -5.52 -0.02
CA ALA A 137 2.56 -5.52 -1.36
C ALA A 137 3.61 -5.06 -2.40
N THR A 138 4.35 -3.99 -2.08
CA THR A 138 5.42 -3.47 -2.95
C THR A 138 6.53 -4.51 -3.14
N LEU A 139 6.97 -5.19 -2.06
CA LEU A 139 7.99 -6.24 -2.13
C LEU A 139 7.56 -7.38 -3.06
N VAL A 140 6.32 -7.86 -2.92
CA VAL A 140 5.79 -8.92 -3.79
C VAL A 140 5.77 -8.47 -5.25
N VAL A 141 5.38 -7.22 -5.53
CA VAL A 141 5.38 -6.66 -6.89
C VAL A 141 6.79 -6.55 -7.45
N VAL A 142 7.77 -6.16 -6.64
CA VAL A 142 9.20 -6.14 -7.03
C VAL A 142 9.70 -7.55 -7.34
N CYS A 143 9.34 -8.56 -6.54
CA CYS A 143 9.70 -9.95 -6.79
C CYS A 143 9.06 -10.50 -8.08
N LEU A 144 7.86 -10.03 -8.46
CA LEU A 144 7.20 -10.40 -9.71
C LEU A 144 7.88 -9.82 -10.95
N GLU A 145 8.45 -8.62 -10.85
CA GLU A 145 9.08 -7.92 -11.97
C GLU A 145 10.46 -7.35 -11.60
N PRO A 146 11.41 -8.21 -11.17
CA PRO A 146 12.70 -7.77 -10.64
C PRO A 146 13.56 -7.05 -11.70
N ARG A 147 13.38 -7.38 -13.00
CA ARG A 147 14.10 -6.73 -14.08
C ARG A 147 13.64 -5.28 -14.27
N GLN A 148 12.33 -5.02 -14.20
CA GLN A 148 11.80 -3.66 -14.26
C GLN A 148 12.18 -2.85 -13.03
N PHE A 149 12.22 -3.47 -11.83
CA PHE A 149 12.72 -2.82 -10.62
C PHE A 149 14.21 -2.46 -10.76
N ALA A 150 15.07 -3.39 -11.17
CA ALA A 150 16.50 -3.12 -11.37
C ALA A 150 16.73 -2.01 -12.41
N SER A 151 15.92 -1.95 -13.46
CA SER A 151 16.03 -0.95 -14.52
C SER A 151 15.80 0.49 -14.04
N ILE A 152 15.01 0.70 -12.96
CA ILE A 152 14.80 2.03 -12.34
C ILE A 152 16.15 2.62 -11.90
N PHE A 153 17.04 1.78 -11.37
CA PHE A 153 18.38 2.15 -10.91
C PHE A 153 19.44 2.00 -11.99
N ARG A 154 19.06 1.76 -13.25
CA ARG A 154 19.95 1.48 -14.39
C ARG A 154 20.81 0.23 -14.18
N LEU A 155 20.31 -0.72 -13.42
CA LEU A 155 20.92 -2.03 -13.22
C LEU A 155 20.32 -3.04 -14.19
N GLY A 156 21.16 -3.95 -14.71
CA GLY A 156 20.72 -4.95 -15.69
C GLY A 156 20.64 -4.44 -17.12
N SER A 157 20.10 -5.28 -18.02
CA SER A 157 20.05 -5.05 -19.48
C SER A 157 18.73 -4.45 -19.97
N GLU A 158 17.67 -4.47 -19.15
CA GLU A 158 16.37 -3.93 -19.53
C GLU A 158 16.31 -2.41 -19.37
N ARG A 159 15.51 -1.77 -20.24
CA ARG A 159 15.18 -0.35 -20.10
C ARG A 159 13.92 -0.19 -19.26
N PRO A 160 13.84 0.82 -18.39
CA PRO A 160 12.65 1.08 -17.61
C PRO A 160 11.48 1.50 -18.51
N ARG A 161 10.34 0.84 -18.33
CA ARG A 161 9.10 1.18 -19.03
C ARG A 161 8.27 2.15 -18.19
N TRP A 162 8.04 3.37 -18.74
CA TRP A 162 7.34 4.47 -18.06
C TRP A 162 5.95 4.75 -18.62
N LYS A 163 5.36 3.82 -19.40
CA LYS A 163 4.03 3.98 -19.97
C LYS A 163 3.06 3.01 -19.32
N LEU A 164 1.84 3.47 -19.04
CA LEU A 164 0.76 2.61 -18.59
C LEU A 164 0.23 1.79 -19.77
N GLU A 165 0.41 0.49 -19.71
CA GLU A 165 -0.10 -0.47 -20.67
C GLU A 165 -1.11 -1.37 -19.98
N ALA A 166 -2.26 -1.61 -20.62
CA ALA A 166 -3.30 -2.44 -20.03
C ALA A 166 -2.78 -3.86 -19.78
N LYS A 167 -3.03 -4.37 -18.58
CA LYS A 167 -2.56 -5.69 -18.14
C LYS A 167 -3.01 -6.81 -19.04
N ARG A 168 -2.05 -7.66 -19.48
CA ARG A 168 -2.29 -8.84 -20.30
C ARG A 168 -1.56 -10.06 -19.74
N PRO A 169 -2.26 -11.19 -19.43
CA PRO A 169 -3.73 -11.31 -19.40
C PRO A 169 -4.35 -10.44 -18.31
N ALA A 170 -5.54 -9.92 -18.56
CA ALA A 170 -6.26 -9.12 -17.58
C ALA A 170 -6.69 -9.97 -16.39
N ILE A 171 -6.64 -9.39 -15.17
CA ILE A 171 -7.27 -10.00 -14.00
C ILE A 171 -8.78 -10.10 -14.26
N SER A 172 -9.42 -11.18 -13.82
CA SER A 172 -10.83 -11.42 -14.09
C SER A 172 -11.70 -10.21 -13.67
N LEU A 173 -12.70 -9.88 -14.47
CA LEU A 173 -13.60 -8.76 -14.19
C LEU A 173 -14.31 -8.92 -12.84
N GLN A 174 -14.72 -10.14 -12.52
CA GLN A 174 -15.38 -10.46 -11.25
C GLN A 174 -14.49 -10.12 -10.04
N TYR A 175 -13.20 -10.47 -10.09
CA TYR A 175 -12.26 -10.13 -9.04
C TYR A 175 -12.06 -8.62 -8.92
N ARG A 176 -11.86 -7.92 -10.05
CA ARG A 176 -11.66 -6.46 -10.04
C ARG A 176 -12.87 -5.72 -9.48
N VAL A 177 -14.08 -6.10 -9.92
CA VAL A 177 -15.32 -5.52 -9.41
C VAL A 177 -15.50 -5.85 -7.93
N GLY A 178 -15.33 -7.11 -7.53
CA GLY A 178 -15.42 -7.52 -6.13
C GLY A 178 -14.49 -6.75 -5.21
N LEU A 179 -13.21 -6.60 -5.62
CA LEU A 179 -12.22 -5.85 -4.86
C LEU A 179 -12.56 -4.36 -4.79
N LEU A 180 -12.99 -3.73 -5.89
CA LEU A 180 -13.40 -2.32 -5.88
C LEU A 180 -14.64 -2.09 -5.02
N CYS A 181 -15.60 -3.00 -5.03
CA CYS A 181 -16.75 -2.96 -4.12
C CYS A 181 -16.32 -3.11 -2.66
N ALA A 182 -15.38 -4.01 -2.38
CA ALA A 182 -14.82 -4.17 -1.03
C ALA A 182 -14.08 -2.90 -0.57
N VAL A 183 -13.27 -2.28 -1.44
CA VAL A 183 -12.61 -1.01 -1.14
C VAL A 183 -13.64 0.10 -0.88
N ALA A 184 -14.69 0.20 -1.70
CA ALA A 184 -15.74 1.19 -1.49
C ALA A 184 -16.45 1.00 -0.15
N LEU A 185 -16.78 -0.24 0.21
CA LEU A 185 -17.55 -0.57 1.41
C LEU A 185 -16.71 -0.55 2.70
N PHE A 186 -15.49 -1.07 2.65
CA PHE A 186 -14.67 -1.29 3.85
C PHE A 186 -13.54 -0.27 4.04
N VAL A 187 -13.29 0.60 3.06
CA VAL A 187 -12.28 1.66 3.16
C VAL A 187 -12.93 3.02 2.91
N ILE A 188 -13.46 3.27 1.71
CA ILE A 188 -13.94 4.61 1.36
C ILE A 188 -15.11 5.04 2.25
N ALA A 189 -16.13 4.19 2.41
CA ALA A 189 -17.32 4.55 3.19
C ALA A 189 -17.00 4.80 4.68
N PRO A 190 -16.26 3.93 5.41
CA PRO A 190 -15.93 4.15 6.82
C PRO A 190 -15.10 5.42 7.06
N TYR A 191 -14.03 5.61 6.31
CA TYR A 191 -13.14 6.77 6.53
C TYR A 191 -13.74 8.09 6.03
N THR A 192 -14.62 8.05 5.03
CA THR A 192 -15.40 9.23 4.65
C THR A 192 -16.43 9.58 5.74
N GLU A 193 -17.09 8.58 6.32
CA GLU A 193 -18.01 8.78 7.46
C GLU A 193 -17.27 9.41 8.64
N GLU A 194 -16.12 8.88 9.00
CA GLU A 194 -15.27 9.43 10.07
C GLU A 194 -14.92 10.89 9.81
N PHE A 195 -14.43 11.20 8.62
CA PHE A 195 -14.05 12.56 8.24
C PHE A 195 -15.23 13.53 8.30
N VAL A 196 -16.39 13.14 7.76
CA VAL A 196 -17.62 13.96 7.82
C VAL A 196 -18.09 14.15 9.28
N ARG A 197 -17.97 13.13 10.11
CA ARG A 197 -18.32 13.19 11.53
C ARG A 197 -17.42 14.17 12.29
N CYS A 198 -16.11 14.15 12.01
CA CYS A 198 -15.15 15.10 12.58
C CYS A 198 -15.47 16.54 12.13
N LEU A 199 -15.68 16.78 10.84
CA LEU A 199 -16.02 18.10 10.30
C LEU A 199 -17.27 18.70 10.94
N ARG A 200 -18.32 17.92 11.16
CA ARG A 200 -19.57 18.39 11.76
C ARG A 200 -19.36 18.88 13.19
N ILE A 201 -18.49 18.23 13.95
CA ILE A 201 -18.20 18.64 15.33
C ILE A 201 -17.32 19.89 15.36
N ASP A 202 -16.30 19.95 14.51
CA ASP A 202 -15.46 21.15 14.40
C ASP A 202 -16.27 22.41 14.04
N ASP A 203 -17.26 22.28 13.18
CA ASP A 203 -18.15 23.40 12.81
C ASP A 203 -19.06 23.82 13.97
N THR A 204 -19.50 22.89 14.82
CA THR A 204 -20.32 23.19 16.00
C THR A 204 -19.53 23.85 17.13
N LEU A 205 -18.21 23.59 17.20
CA LEU A 205 -17.32 24.15 18.21
C LEU A 205 -16.75 25.53 17.85
N LYS A 206 -16.83 25.95 16.57
CA LYS A 206 -16.44 27.31 16.15
C LYS A 206 -17.45 28.31 16.71
N PRO A 207 -17.03 29.31 17.53
CA PRO A 207 -17.93 30.35 17.96
C PRO A 207 -18.50 31.07 16.72
N HIS A 208 -19.83 31.23 16.66
CA HIS A 208 -20.47 32.08 15.66
C HIS A 208 -19.78 33.45 15.70
N ARG A 209 -18.97 33.75 14.69
CA ARG A 209 -18.54 35.15 14.48
C ARG A 209 -19.81 35.94 14.19
N THR A 210 -20.28 36.67 15.18
CA THR A 210 -21.25 37.73 14.94
C THR A 210 -20.64 38.69 13.93
N PRO A 211 -21.33 39.06 12.84
CA PRO A 211 -20.86 40.11 11.96
C PRO A 211 -20.72 41.36 12.81
N GLU A 212 -19.51 41.90 12.88
CA GLU A 212 -19.29 43.21 13.45
C GLU A 212 -20.08 44.21 12.57
N SER A 213 -21.09 44.80 13.20
CA SER A 213 -21.91 45.87 12.64
C SER A 213 -21.17 47.19 12.60
#